data_c89c6973a9a4ba0d47517724c68d8d9b
#
_entry.id   c89c6973a9a4ba0d47517724c68d8d9b
#
_cell.length_a   1.000
_cell.length_b   1.000
_cell.length_c   1.000
_cell.angle_alpha   90.00
_cell.angle_beta   90.00
_cell.angle_gamma   90.00
#
_symmetry.space_group_name_H-M   'P 1'
#
loop_
_entity.id
_entity.type
_entity.pdbx_description
1 polymer ?
#
loop_
_entity_poly.entity_id
_entity_poly.type
_entity_poly.pdbx_seq_one_letter_code
_entity_poly.pdbx_strand_id
1 'polypeptide(L)'
;MNMFSNRTNPSSKELERRKAELQNRKEERKRKWKDPNEDMKYVCHGGKVQCKYCSSPIAPISVTAETVMLQDRPWATVGDNNGKVNFGFTGSCMHPKWNGKNPPCTSVIGLGKWKNYSETIIGSHNALLAKSTIPCMVSGEDVKIVHSGQKATLNSKDKIAVSRIGVLTSLDDGSYNDGSNRINKKGFIYGKTYTLEATHFVNGIPKDEDIKWKAEYIYTNGKIANIVKENTNQKWCKTGRKVTFSIEDFNMLGGTLVFYAYVNDPQQEAKIDIWVHYRYRYLDFNTVNKELKTRLSKPWAIDQSGTSLCGIACLFYILVKNAPQDYERLVTELHHKGSAVYNGFTIEPYEAAKDIMYNMIPESDKYPISVDINGKEVARMPLVDWLTLATLRSHESTRRLIPVTSSYPPDTTLREVVTLYSGERENSNMDRLAAVNWPNMMEHLCKDFLGFSNVDSIGLSTFLLQQKKRPIGGRIYDFLFNTDLEHLQDMEKAYQEGAQIIMMIDMQMLEDGVSYSYADLFTTSHWIVYEGGLKFLDNKGNRVNDIDKAKKVSFNFFTWGYEPTTHTDEKGHIYNGTTNVFLRNKFVSVESFKSTFYGYILCK
;
A
#
# COMPACT_ATOMS: atom_id res chain seq x y z
N MET A 1 -30.30 -18.71 75.90
CA MET A 1 -30.89 -19.91 75.32
C MET A 1 -29.90 -20.52 74.35
N ASN A 2 -29.24 -21.59 74.80
CA ASN A 2 -28.22 -22.32 74.04
C ASN A 2 -28.89 -23.29 73.10
N MET A 3 -28.60 -23.18 71.75
CA MET A 3 -28.87 -24.26 70.84
C MET A 3 -27.51 -24.84 70.37
N PHE A 4 -26.98 -25.83 71.06
CA PHE A 4 -25.99 -26.74 70.52
C PHE A 4 -26.73 -27.90 69.85
N SER A 5 -26.60 -27.94 68.46
CA SER A 5 -27.12 -29.07 67.71
C SER A 5 -26.19 -30.28 67.86
N ASN A 6 -26.74 -31.40 68.32
CA ASN A 6 -26.14 -32.71 68.35
C ASN A 6 -25.54 -33.12 66.97
N ARG A 7 -24.24 -33.12 66.85
CA ARG A 7 -23.54 -33.82 65.75
C ARG A 7 -23.39 -35.30 66.18
N THR A 8 -24.29 -36.12 65.66
CA THR A 8 -24.10 -37.58 65.75
C THR A 8 -22.94 -37.97 64.84
N ASN A 9 -21.95 -38.68 65.37
CA ASN A 9 -20.82 -39.24 64.67
C ASN A 9 -21.35 -40.19 63.58
N PRO A 10 -20.93 -40.07 62.29
CA PRO A 10 -21.40 -40.94 61.21
C PRO A 10 -20.98 -42.40 61.48
N SER A 11 -21.88 -43.34 61.25
CA SER A 11 -21.61 -44.77 61.41
C SER A 11 -20.46 -45.22 60.48
N SER A 12 -19.74 -46.30 60.92
CA SER A 12 -18.62 -46.83 60.09
C SER A 12 -19.00 -47.12 58.62
N LYS A 13 -20.23 -47.57 58.41
CA LYS A 13 -20.80 -47.78 57.06
C LYS A 13 -20.93 -46.46 56.23
N GLU A 14 -21.27 -45.38 56.89
CA GLU A 14 -21.39 -44.09 56.25
C GLU A 14 -20.03 -43.46 55.96
N LEU A 15 -19.01 -43.75 56.79
CA LEU A 15 -17.64 -43.32 56.56
C LEU A 15 -17.03 -44.04 55.33
N GLU A 16 -17.31 -45.36 55.20
CA GLU A 16 -16.86 -46.14 54.05
C GLU A 16 -17.56 -45.72 52.75
N ARG A 17 -18.85 -45.43 52.80
CA ARG A 17 -19.57 -44.90 51.66
C ARG A 17 -19.00 -43.56 51.20
N ARG A 18 -18.72 -42.65 52.11
CA ARG A 18 -18.08 -41.35 51.78
C ARG A 18 -16.68 -41.49 51.26
N LYS A 19 -15.90 -42.45 51.73
CA LYS A 19 -14.57 -42.77 51.19
C LYS A 19 -14.69 -43.31 49.76
N ALA A 20 -15.61 -44.20 49.48
CA ALA A 20 -15.85 -44.74 48.13
C ALA A 20 -16.36 -43.66 47.17
N GLU A 21 -17.27 -42.76 47.60
CA GLU A 21 -17.74 -41.64 46.80
C GLU A 21 -16.61 -40.62 46.50
N LEU A 22 -15.72 -40.35 47.49
CA LEU A 22 -14.55 -39.51 47.27
C LEU A 22 -13.53 -40.13 46.32
N GLN A 23 -13.38 -41.44 46.37
CA GLN A 23 -12.52 -42.21 45.46
C GLN A 23 -13.08 -42.17 44.04
N ASN A 24 -14.38 -42.44 43.88
CA ASN A 24 -15.07 -42.35 42.60
C ASN A 24 -15.01 -40.95 42.00
N ARG A 25 -15.23 -39.90 42.80
CA ARG A 25 -15.08 -38.48 42.34
C ARG A 25 -13.63 -38.16 41.96
N LYS A 26 -12.63 -38.73 42.65
CA LYS A 26 -11.21 -38.58 42.24
C LYS A 26 -10.93 -39.29 40.92
N GLU A 27 -11.47 -40.49 40.72
CA GLU A 27 -11.30 -41.23 39.46
C GLU A 27 -12.08 -40.60 38.30
N GLU A 28 -13.31 -40.10 38.52
CA GLU A 28 -14.04 -39.32 37.53
C GLU A 28 -13.31 -38.02 37.15
N ARG A 29 -12.75 -37.30 38.15
CA ARG A 29 -11.89 -36.15 37.86
C ARG A 29 -10.67 -36.55 37.07
N LYS A 30 -10.00 -37.65 37.37
CA LYS A 30 -8.87 -38.16 36.59
C LYS A 30 -9.28 -38.52 35.16
N ARG A 31 -10.48 -39.09 34.94
CA ARG A 31 -11.01 -39.39 33.59
C ARG A 31 -11.40 -38.14 32.80
N LYS A 32 -12.01 -37.15 33.46
CA LYS A 32 -12.37 -35.87 32.85
C LYS A 32 -11.15 -34.98 32.51
N TRP A 33 -10.00 -35.22 33.14
CA TRP A 33 -8.78 -34.45 32.96
C TRP A 33 -7.71 -35.14 32.11
N LYS A 34 -8.05 -36.25 31.46
CA LYS A 34 -7.15 -36.84 30.48
C LYS A 34 -7.22 -35.99 29.23
N ASP A 35 -6.13 -35.27 28.91
CA ASP A 35 -5.99 -34.52 27.66
C ASP A 35 -6.26 -35.49 26.49
N PRO A 36 -7.29 -35.26 25.68
CA PRO A 36 -7.62 -36.15 24.54
C PRO A 36 -6.45 -36.30 23.58
N ASN A 37 -5.48 -35.40 23.62
CA ASN A 37 -4.29 -35.41 22.78
C ASN A 37 -3.03 -35.94 23.51
N GLU A 38 -3.13 -36.46 24.75
CA GLU A 38 -1.96 -36.93 25.52
C GLU A 38 -1.15 -37.95 24.72
N ASP A 39 -1.81 -38.86 24.06
CA ASP A 39 -1.19 -39.94 23.27
C ASP A 39 -0.44 -39.39 22.02
N MET A 40 -0.74 -38.18 21.58
CA MET A 40 -0.12 -37.50 20.43
C MET A 40 1.00 -36.53 20.85
N LYS A 41 1.30 -36.38 22.15
CA LYS A 41 2.42 -35.54 22.58
C LYS A 41 3.74 -36.12 22.11
N TYR A 42 4.60 -35.27 21.61
CA TYR A 42 5.97 -35.63 21.28
C TYR A 42 6.77 -35.92 22.57
N VAL A 43 7.76 -36.79 22.45
CA VAL A 43 8.58 -37.21 23.59
C VAL A 43 9.92 -36.51 23.57
N CYS A 44 10.43 -36.11 24.73
CA CYS A 44 11.76 -35.50 24.87
C CYS A 44 12.59 -36.18 25.95
N HIS A 45 13.87 -35.80 26.02
CA HIS A 45 14.80 -36.29 27.05
C HIS A 45 14.19 -36.19 28.45
N GLY A 46 14.29 -37.25 29.22
CA GLY A 46 13.65 -37.37 30.55
C GLY A 46 12.19 -37.81 30.50
N GLY A 47 11.64 -38.11 29.32
CA GLY A 47 10.43 -38.91 29.19
C GLY A 47 10.56 -40.26 29.95
N LYS A 48 9.43 -40.90 30.26
CA LYS A 48 9.46 -42.14 31.03
C LYS A 48 8.84 -43.28 30.25
N VAL A 49 9.53 -44.41 30.26
CA VAL A 49 9.05 -45.71 29.68
C VAL A 49 8.74 -46.67 30.80
N GLN A 50 7.86 -47.62 30.53
CA GLN A 50 7.45 -48.67 31.44
C GLN A 50 7.63 -50.05 30.82
N CYS A 51 8.33 -50.93 31.55
CA CYS A 51 8.44 -52.35 31.22
C CYS A 51 7.63 -53.17 32.24
N LYS A 52 6.79 -54.10 31.70
CA LYS A 52 5.92 -54.98 32.50
C LYS A 52 6.72 -55.91 33.45
N TYR A 53 7.89 -56.35 33.02
CA TYR A 53 8.69 -57.36 33.71
C TYR A 53 9.92 -56.80 34.46
N CYS A 54 10.11 -55.51 34.48
CA CYS A 54 11.19 -54.95 35.29
C CYS A 54 10.73 -54.72 36.75
N SER A 55 11.53 -55.10 37.74
CA SER A 55 11.21 -54.92 39.17
C SER A 55 11.13 -53.40 39.52
N SER A 56 11.86 -52.55 38.80
CA SER A 56 11.68 -51.09 38.76
C SER A 56 11.08 -50.71 37.40
N PRO A 57 9.73 -50.76 37.27
CA PRO A 57 9.09 -50.80 35.96
C PRO A 57 9.19 -49.51 35.16
N ILE A 58 9.55 -48.39 35.77
CA ILE A 58 9.62 -47.08 35.11
C ILE A 58 11.08 -46.62 35.01
N ALA A 59 11.48 -46.23 33.79
CA ALA A 59 12.82 -45.71 33.53
C ALA A 59 12.76 -44.41 32.69
N PRO A 60 13.73 -43.50 32.83
CA PRO A 60 13.81 -42.32 31.95
C PRO A 60 14.29 -42.72 30.56
N ILE A 61 13.86 -41.94 29.56
CA ILE A 61 14.44 -41.95 28.20
C ILE A 61 15.60 -40.96 28.18
N SER A 62 16.78 -41.45 27.79
CA SER A 62 17.94 -40.61 27.48
C SER A 62 18.07 -40.47 25.96
N VAL A 63 17.94 -39.28 25.46
CA VAL A 63 18.09 -38.98 24.03
C VAL A 63 19.56 -38.79 23.69
N THR A 64 20.04 -39.44 22.64
CA THR A 64 21.44 -39.43 22.23
C THR A 64 21.73 -38.48 21.06
N ALA A 65 20.71 -38.01 20.36
CA ALA A 65 20.82 -37.01 19.31
C ALA A 65 20.37 -35.63 19.83
N GLU A 66 21.26 -34.64 19.88
CA GLU A 66 21.02 -33.32 20.51
C GLU A 66 20.71 -32.21 19.49
N THR A 67 20.20 -32.53 18.30
CA THR A 67 20.09 -31.55 17.22
C THR A 67 18.85 -30.66 17.27
N VAL A 68 17.76 -31.09 17.90
CA VAL A 68 16.51 -30.32 18.00
C VAL A 68 15.95 -30.41 19.40
N MET A 69 15.54 -29.26 19.94
CA MET A 69 15.03 -29.13 21.30
C MET A 69 13.50 -29.02 21.32
N LEU A 70 12.87 -29.66 22.31
CA LEU A 70 11.46 -29.52 22.66
C LEU A 70 11.39 -29.09 24.14
N GLN A 71 10.96 -27.87 24.43
CA GLN A 71 10.96 -27.27 25.77
C GLN A 71 12.35 -27.36 26.45
N ASP A 72 13.40 -26.94 25.73
CA ASP A 72 14.81 -26.95 26.16
C ASP A 72 15.38 -28.35 26.47
N ARG A 73 14.78 -29.40 25.89
CA ARG A 73 15.24 -30.78 26.00
C ARG A 73 15.37 -31.44 24.66
N PRO A 74 16.39 -32.30 24.43
CA PRO A 74 16.52 -33.01 23.17
C PRO A 74 15.27 -33.84 22.83
N TRP A 75 14.85 -33.80 21.59
CA TRP A 75 13.65 -34.47 21.09
C TRP A 75 13.92 -35.95 20.81
N ALA A 76 13.12 -36.86 21.41
CA ALA A 76 13.28 -38.29 21.21
C ALA A 76 12.78 -38.79 19.86
N THR A 77 13.54 -39.67 19.25
CA THR A 77 13.30 -40.22 17.89
C THR A 77 13.34 -41.75 17.88
N VAL A 78 12.97 -42.35 16.76
CA VAL A 78 13.08 -43.79 16.57
C VAL A 78 14.55 -44.28 16.59
N GLY A 79 15.52 -43.40 16.49
CA GLY A 79 16.94 -43.67 16.66
C GLY A 79 17.33 -43.97 18.11
N ASP A 80 16.50 -43.52 19.10
CA ASP A 80 16.72 -43.79 20.52
C ASP A 80 16.15 -45.16 20.89
N ASN A 81 16.79 -46.22 20.40
CA ASN A 81 16.33 -47.60 20.51
C ASN A 81 17.33 -48.57 21.18
N ASN A 82 18.40 -48.04 21.74
CA ASN A 82 19.39 -48.84 22.49
C ASN A 82 18.95 -48.99 23.93
N GLY A 83 18.55 -50.21 24.31
CA GLY A 83 18.02 -50.47 25.66
C GLY A 83 18.99 -50.18 26.81
N LYS A 84 20.31 -50.17 26.57
CA LYS A 84 21.35 -49.87 27.58
C LYS A 84 21.67 -48.39 27.66
N VAL A 85 21.56 -47.68 26.56
CA VAL A 85 21.95 -46.26 26.47
C VAL A 85 20.75 -45.36 26.64
N ASN A 86 19.64 -45.67 25.97
CA ASN A 86 18.49 -44.80 25.96
C ASN A 86 17.48 -45.09 27.07
N PHE A 87 17.52 -46.27 27.72
CA PHE A 87 16.56 -46.61 28.78
C PHE A 87 17.26 -46.91 30.11
N GLY A 88 17.07 -46.05 31.07
CA GLY A 88 17.73 -46.14 32.39
C GLY A 88 17.02 -47.10 33.38
N PHE A 89 16.72 -48.33 32.98
CA PHE A 89 16.12 -49.31 33.90
C PHE A 89 17.12 -49.77 34.97
N THR A 90 16.81 -49.55 36.25
CA THR A 90 17.66 -49.93 37.41
C THR A 90 17.26 -51.24 38.04
N GLY A 91 16.12 -51.83 37.64
CA GLY A 91 15.61 -53.05 38.22
C GLY A 91 16.09 -54.32 37.54
N SER A 92 15.74 -55.50 38.08
CA SER A 92 15.98 -56.82 37.52
C SER A 92 14.83 -57.26 36.64
N CYS A 93 15.11 -58.05 35.59
CA CYS A 93 14.11 -58.63 34.70
C CYS A 93 13.43 -59.85 35.38
N MET A 94 12.15 -59.70 35.71
CA MET A 94 11.31 -60.69 36.37
C MET A 94 10.58 -61.62 35.38
N HIS A 95 11.02 -61.69 34.15
CA HIS A 95 10.36 -62.51 33.15
C HIS A 95 10.49 -64.02 33.50
N PRO A 96 9.42 -64.83 33.42
CA PRO A 96 9.41 -66.22 33.83
C PRO A 96 10.51 -67.10 33.25
N LYS A 97 11.01 -66.76 32.06
CA LYS A 97 12.10 -67.50 31.39
C LYS A 97 13.39 -67.60 32.19
N TRP A 98 13.57 -66.76 33.19
CA TRP A 98 14.76 -66.72 34.01
C TRP A 98 14.70 -67.67 35.22
N ASN A 99 13.57 -68.35 35.45
CA ASN A 99 13.38 -69.34 36.51
C ASN A 99 13.88 -68.81 37.89
N GLY A 100 13.59 -67.55 38.21
CA GLY A 100 13.95 -66.90 39.48
C GLY A 100 15.38 -66.35 39.57
N LYS A 101 16.24 -66.52 38.54
CA LYS A 101 17.61 -65.95 38.52
C LYS A 101 17.68 -64.45 38.15
N ASN A 102 16.61 -63.79 37.90
CA ASN A 102 16.29 -62.37 37.63
C ASN A 102 17.51 -61.48 37.37
N PRO A 103 18.14 -61.52 36.19
CA PRO A 103 19.31 -60.71 35.89
C PRO A 103 18.97 -59.20 35.84
N PRO A 104 19.94 -58.27 36.06
CA PRO A 104 19.72 -56.86 35.88
C PRO A 104 19.13 -56.55 34.53
N CYS A 105 18.06 -55.73 34.44
CA CYS A 105 17.38 -55.43 33.21
C CYS A 105 18.33 -54.80 32.16
N THR A 106 19.24 -53.93 32.57
CA THR A 106 20.26 -53.30 31.70
C THR A 106 21.22 -54.29 31.05
N SER A 107 21.43 -55.49 31.65
CA SER A 107 22.36 -56.51 31.10
C SER A 107 21.71 -57.37 30.02
N VAL A 108 20.36 -57.47 30.03
CA VAL A 108 19.62 -58.41 29.17
C VAL A 108 18.67 -57.72 28.19
N ILE A 109 18.37 -56.44 28.38
CA ILE A 109 17.41 -55.71 27.57
C ILE A 109 17.90 -55.60 26.10
N GLY A 110 17.10 -56.15 25.19
CA GLY A 110 17.22 -55.97 23.76
C GLY A 110 15.92 -55.36 23.23
N LEU A 111 15.99 -54.36 22.41
CA LEU A 111 14.83 -53.67 21.89
C LEU A 111 14.69 -53.93 20.37
N GLY A 112 13.45 -54.03 19.93
CA GLY A 112 13.11 -54.09 18.50
C GLY A 112 12.98 -52.73 17.86
N LYS A 113 12.06 -52.61 16.92
CA LYS A 113 11.77 -51.33 16.23
C LYS A 113 10.58 -50.63 16.89
N TRP A 114 10.65 -49.30 16.98
CA TRP A 114 9.54 -48.47 17.41
C TRP A 114 8.31 -48.64 16.54
N LYS A 115 7.13 -48.60 17.16
CA LYS A 115 5.80 -48.62 16.52
C LYS A 115 5.04 -47.35 16.91
N ASN A 116 4.03 -46.97 16.12
CA ASN A 116 3.12 -45.86 16.40
C ASN A 116 3.82 -44.47 16.62
N TYR A 117 4.91 -44.21 15.92
CA TYR A 117 5.63 -42.96 15.95
C TYR A 117 5.02 -41.93 14.96
N SER A 118 5.51 -40.67 15.01
CA SER A 118 5.09 -39.61 14.10
C SER A 118 5.76 -39.71 12.74
N GLU A 119 5.11 -39.20 11.71
CA GLU A 119 5.72 -38.98 10.40
C GLU A 119 6.72 -37.80 10.39
N THR A 120 6.71 -36.95 11.43
CA THR A 120 7.64 -35.85 11.59
C THR A 120 9.07 -36.35 11.72
N ILE A 121 9.95 -35.87 10.85
CA ILE A 121 11.37 -36.23 10.81
C ILE A 121 12.18 -35.20 11.59
N ILE A 122 13.00 -35.66 12.54
CA ILE A 122 13.95 -34.89 13.31
C ILE A 122 15.35 -35.42 12.97
N GLY A 123 16.14 -34.59 12.31
CA GLY A 123 17.40 -35.04 11.72
C GLY A 123 17.13 -36.09 10.64
N SER A 124 17.52 -37.35 10.88
CA SER A 124 17.29 -38.48 9.95
C SER A 124 16.26 -39.47 10.45
N HIS A 125 15.57 -39.21 11.57
CA HIS A 125 14.71 -40.18 12.25
C HIS A 125 13.32 -39.62 12.56
N ASN A 126 12.31 -40.49 12.55
CA ASN A 126 10.95 -40.11 12.94
C ASN A 126 10.85 -39.80 14.45
N ALA A 127 10.07 -38.78 14.79
CA ALA A 127 9.86 -38.37 16.17
C ALA A 127 8.96 -39.35 16.94
N LEU A 128 9.24 -39.59 18.22
CA LEU A 128 8.40 -40.42 19.10
C LEU A 128 7.19 -39.64 19.63
N LEU A 129 6.06 -40.34 19.69
CA LEU A 129 4.83 -39.87 20.34
C LEU A 129 4.61 -40.60 21.68
N ALA A 130 3.83 -40.03 22.57
CA ALA A 130 3.50 -40.68 23.85
C ALA A 130 2.81 -42.06 23.66
N LYS A 131 2.13 -42.29 22.53
CA LYS A 131 1.57 -43.59 22.15
C LYS A 131 2.57 -44.57 21.57
N SER A 132 3.81 -44.15 21.32
CA SER A 132 4.82 -45.01 20.72
C SER A 132 5.20 -46.15 21.66
N THR A 133 5.45 -47.33 21.10
CA THR A 133 5.86 -48.53 21.84
C THR A 133 7.03 -49.21 21.15
N ILE A 134 7.84 -49.94 21.91
CA ILE A 134 8.96 -50.68 21.41
C ILE A 134 9.02 -52.09 22.04
N PRO A 135 9.06 -53.17 21.26
CA PRO A 135 9.08 -54.51 21.83
C PRO A 135 10.41 -54.82 22.54
N CYS A 136 10.34 -55.36 23.73
CA CYS A 136 11.49 -55.97 24.39
C CYS A 136 11.68 -57.38 23.86
N MET A 137 12.80 -57.64 23.20
CA MET A 137 13.11 -58.95 22.56
C MET A 137 13.29 -60.07 23.56
N VAL A 138 13.47 -59.75 24.84
CA VAL A 138 13.59 -60.70 25.94
C VAL A 138 12.23 -61.25 26.36
N SER A 139 11.24 -60.36 26.47
CA SER A 139 9.90 -60.69 26.96
C SER A 139 8.84 -60.83 25.85
N GLY A 140 9.11 -60.33 24.65
CA GLY A 140 8.11 -60.24 23.57
C GLY A 140 7.04 -59.15 23.83
N GLU A 141 7.05 -58.46 24.96
CA GLU A 141 6.09 -57.44 25.35
C GLU A 141 6.59 -56.04 25.00
N ASP A 142 5.68 -55.15 24.69
CA ASP A 142 6.02 -53.78 24.38
C ASP A 142 6.36 -52.96 25.63
N VAL A 143 7.50 -52.28 25.59
CA VAL A 143 7.82 -51.17 26.50
C VAL A 143 7.04 -49.94 26.03
N LYS A 144 6.27 -49.33 26.91
CA LYS A 144 5.36 -48.23 26.61
C LYS A 144 5.89 -46.92 27.16
N ILE A 145 5.68 -45.82 26.46
CA ILE A 145 5.92 -44.49 26.99
C ILE A 145 4.77 -44.15 27.96
N VAL A 146 5.08 -43.75 29.15
CA VAL A 146 4.11 -43.40 30.22
C VAL A 146 4.17 -41.92 30.60
N HIS A 147 5.18 -41.21 30.12
CA HIS A 147 5.31 -39.76 30.29
C HIS A 147 6.18 -39.19 29.16
N SER A 148 5.70 -38.13 28.52
CA SER A 148 6.38 -37.52 27.34
C SER A 148 7.69 -36.79 27.67
N GLY A 149 7.96 -36.52 28.96
CA GLY A 149 9.10 -35.69 29.38
C GLY A 149 8.85 -34.20 29.27
N GLN A 150 7.78 -33.79 28.59
CA GLN A 150 7.41 -32.39 28.54
C GLN A 150 7.06 -31.87 29.92
N LYS A 151 7.52 -30.68 30.25
CA LYS A 151 7.09 -29.97 31.45
C LYS A 151 5.67 -29.47 31.19
N ALA A 152 4.69 -29.90 32.01
CA ALA A 152 3.46 -29.15 32.09
C ALA A 152 3.83 -27.75 32.57
N THR A 153 3.61 -26.74 31.73
CA THR A 153 3.64 -25.35 32.19
C THR A 153 2.43 -25.20 33.08
N LEU A 154 2.64 -25.33 34.39
CA LEU A 154 1.60 -25.22 35.41
C LEU A 154 0.88 -23.86 35.42
N ASN A 155 1.25 -22.94 34.54
CA ASN A 155 0.78 -21.56 34.56
C ASN A 155 -0.21 -21.18 33.46
N SER A 156 -0.57 -22.04 32.51
CA SER A 156 -1.52 -21.65 31.44
C SER A 156 -2.92 -22.31 31.58
N LYS A 157 -3.09 -23.34 32.39
CA LYS A 157 -4.35 -24.10 32.45
C LYS A 157 -5.47 -23.46 33.28
N ASP A 158 -5.15 -22.53 34.17
CA ASP A 158 -6.14 -21.93 35.07
C ASP A 158 -6.39 -20.43 34.87
N LYS A 159 -5.64 -19.77 34.00
CA LYS A 159 -5.83 -18.33 33.76
C LYS A 159 -6.72 -18.09 32.53
N ILE A 160 -7.69 -17.20 32.69
CA ILE A 160 -8.48 -16.70 31.57
C ILE A 160 -7.54 -15.97 30.64
N ALA A 161 -7.60 -16.26 29.33
CA ALA A 161 -6.74 -15.66 28.32
C ALA A 161 -7.49 -15.38 27.03
N VAL A 162 -7.07 -14.35 26.28
CA VAL A 162 -7.59 -14.07 24.95
C VAL A 162 -6.93 -15.03 23.96
N SER A 163 -7.74 -15.71 23.12
CA SER A 163 -7.24 -16.66 22.13
C SER A 163 -7.38 -16.17 20.69
N ARG A 164 -8.25 -15.19 20.43
CA ARG A 164 -8.44 -14.66 19.07
C ARG A 164 -8.85 -13.19 19.08
N ILE A 165 -8.31 -12.45 18.10
CA ILE A 165 -8.72 -11.09 17.73
C ILE A 165 -9.52 -11.17 16.43
N GLY A 166 -10.67 -10.51 16.40
CA GLY A 166 -11.46 -10.22 15.20
C GLY A 166 -11.32 -8.76 14.79
N VAL A 167 -11.40 -8.50 13.49
CA VAL A 167 -11.53 -7.14 12.95
C VAL A 167 -12.97 -6.98 12.47
N LEU A 168 -13.72 -6.09 13.12
CA LEU A 168 -15.14 -5.87 12.85
C LEU A 168 -15.38 -4.97 11.63
N THR A 169 -14.51 -3.97 11.43
CA THR A 169 -14.54 -3.14 10.23
C THR A 169 -13.85 -3.91 9.10
N SER A 170 -14.50 -4.01 7.94
CA SER A 170 -13.93 -4.69 6.78
C SER A 170 -12.55 -4.12 6.43
N LEU A 171 -11.57 -5.00 6.29
CA LEU A 171 -10.25 -4.66 5.78
C LEU A 171 -10.36 -4.31 4.30
N ASP A 172 -9.54 -3.37 3.88
CA ASP A 172 -9.49 -2.90 2.50
C ASP A 172 -8.54 -3.77 1.67
N ASP A 173 -8.95 -4.05 0.44
CA ASP A 173 -8.11 -4.74 -0.54
C ASP A 173 -7.05 -3.78 -1.10
N GLY A 174 -5.96 -4.33 -1.62
CA GLY A 174 -4.92 -3.61 -2.35
C GLY A 174 -4.59 -4.32 -3.66
N SER A 175 -3.55 -3.86 -4.36
CA SER A 175 -3.03 -4.55 -5.53
C SER A 175 -1.90 -5.52 -5.14
N TYR A 176 -1.52 -6.40 -6.08
CA TYR A 176 -0.35 -7.27 -5.93
C TYR A 176 0.97 -6.50 -5.80
N ASN A 177 0.99 -5.23 -6.22
CA ASN A 177 2.16 -4.39 -6.29
C ASN A 177 2.13 -3.23 -5.29
N ASP A 178 1.29 -3.30 -4.27
CA ASP A 178 1.14 -2.28 -3.22
C ASP A 178 2.27 -2.26 -2.17
N GLY A 179 3.38 -2.92 -2.45
CA GLY A 179 4.48 -3.12 -1.50
C GLY A 179 4.34 -4.35 -0.61
N SER A 180 3.24 -5.11 -0.73
CA SER A 180 2.97 -6.32 0.07
C SER A 180 3.64 -7.59 -0.46
N ASN A 181 4.70 -7.49 -1.26
CA ASN A 181 5.40 -8.60 -1.92
C ASN A 181 4.52 -9.40 -2.90
N ARG A 182 3.70 -8.72 -3.67
CA ARG A 182 2.77 -9.29 -4.65
C ARG A 182 1.73 -10.25 -4.06
N ILE A 183 1.49 -10.16 -2.77
CA ILE A 183 0.39 -10.85 -2.11
C ILE A 183 -0.71 -9.81 -1.92
N ASN A 184 -1.85 -10.00 -2.56
CA ASN A 184 -3.00 -9.13 -2.34
C ASN A 184 -3.47 -9.27 -0.89
N LYS A 185 -2.88 -8.49 0.01
CA LYS A 185 -3.21 -8.48 1.43
C LYS A 185 -4.37 -7.55 1.67
N LYS A 186 -5.28 -7.99 2.53
CA LYS A 186 -6.27 -7.09 3.12
C LYS A 186 -5.62 -6.33 4.27
N GLY A 187 -5.86 -5.03 4.35
CA GLY A 187 -5.17 -4.18 5.32
C GLY A 187 -5.93 -2.93 5.72
N PHE A 188 -5.25 -2.10 6.49
CA PHE A 188 -5.70 -0.78 6.88
C PHE A 188 -5.25 0.26 5.86
N ILE A 189 -6.03 1.33 5.72
CA ILE A 189 -5.67 2.51 4.92
C ILE A 189 -5.61 3.76 5.80
N TYR A 190 -4.80 4.72 5.40
CA TYR A 190 -4.63 5.99 6.10
C TYR A 190 -5.96 6.74 6.24
N GLY A 191 -6.20 7.31 7.42
CA GLY A 191 -7.37 8.13 7.72
C GLY A 191 -8.69 7.38 7.95
N LYS A 192 -8.70 6.03 7.85
CA LYS A 192 -9.87 5.21 8.17
C LYS A 192 -9.76 4.60 9.56
N THR A 193 -10.87 4.56 10.28
CA THR A 193 -10.95 3.96 11.61
C THR A 193 -11.42 2.51 11.54
N TYR A 194 -10.72 1.63 12.23
CA TYR A 194 -11.00 0.21 12.31
C TYR A 194 -11.33 -0.19 13.74
N THR A 195 -12.27 -1.10 13.89
CA THR A 195 -12.67 -1.67 15.19
C THR A 195 -12.15 -3.09 15.28
N LEU A 196 -11.40 -3.37 16.35
CA LEU A 196 -10.92 -4.70 16.69
C LEU A 196 -11.67 -5.20 17.94
N GLU A 197 -11.87 -6.52 18.02
CA GLU A 197 -12.54 -7.17 19.15
C GLU A 197 -11.77 -8.42 19.59
N ALA A 198 -11.62 -8.60 20.90
CA ALA A 198 -11.22 -9.86 21.50
C ALA A 198 -12.42 -10.82 21.47
N THR A 199 -12.40 -11.81 20.57
CA THR A 199 -13.60 -12.60 20.23
C THR A 199 -13.67 -13.97 20.91
N HIS A 200 -12.53 -14.61 21.17
CA HIS A 200 -12.49 -15.96 21.77
C HIS A 200 -11.57 -15.97 22.98
N PHE A 201 -11.95 -16.76 23.97
CA PHE A 201 -11.27 -16.85 25.23
C PHE A 201 -11.07 -18.30 25.63
N VAL A 202 -10.05 -18.57 26.44
CA VAL A 202 -9.80 -19.87 27.05
C VAL A 202 -9.96 -19.76 28.57
N ASN A 203 -10.44 -20.80 29.21
CA ASN A 203 -10.66 -20.94 30.64
C ASN A 203 -11.67 -19.95 31.26
N GLY A 204 -12.54 -19.35 30.46
CA GLY A 204 -13.60 -18.42 30.88
C GLY A 204 -13.62 -17.13 30.10
N ILE A 205 -14.60 -16.30 30.35
CA ILE A 205 -14.76 -14.97 29.73
C ILE A 205 -14.27 -13.95 30.75
N PRO A 206 -13.23 -13.12 30.38
CA PRO A 206 -12.76 -12.05 31.26
C PRO A 206 -13.79 -10.91 31.29
N LYS A 207 -13.69 -10.06 32.31
CA LYS A 207 -14.36 -8.76 32.26
C LYS A 207 -13.71 -7.90 31.18
N ASP A 208 -14.49 -7.04 30.54
CA ASP A 208 -14.01 -6.18 29.48
C ASP A 208 -12.85 -5.29 29.93
N GLU A 209 -12.89 -4.79 31.17
CA GLU A 209 -11.83 -3.98 31.79
C GLU A 209 -10.50 -4.70 32.01
N ASP A 210 -10.51 -6.04 32.08
CA ASP A 210 -9.30 -6.85 32.24
C ASP A 210 -8.56 -7.09 30.93
N ILE A 211 -9.22 -6.88 29.79
CA ILE A 211 -8.63 -7.07 28.49
C ILE A 211 -7.79 -5.84 28.12
N LYS A 212 -6.51 -6.06 27.92
CA LYS A 212 -5.51 -5.04 27.57
C LYS A 212 -5.10 -5.20 26.12
N TRP A 213 -4.80 -4.07 25.48
CA TRP A 213 -4.30 -4.02 24.11
C TRP A 213 -2.99 -3.28 24.05
N LYS A 214 -2.09 -3.74 23.19
CA LYS A 214 -0.93 -3.00 22.71
C LYS A 214 -0.80 -3.18 21.21
N ALA A 215 -0.10 -2.26 20.54
CA ALA A 215 0.22 -2.38 19.14
C ALA A 215 1.69 -2.06 18.90
N GLU A 216 2.26 -2.77 17.92
CA GLU A 216 3.61 -2.60 17.44
C GLU A 216 3.57 -2.43 15.92
N TYR A 217 4.56 -1.75 15.36
CA TYR A 217 4.72 -1.59 13.93
C TYR A 217 6.01 -2.26 13.48
N ILE A 218 5.91 -3.06 12.43
CA ILE A 218 7.04 -3.70 11.77
C ILE A 218 7.30 -2.97 10.45
N TYR A 219 8.42 -2.25 10.37
CA TYR A 219 8.86 -1.58 9.16
C TYR A 219 9.25 -2.58 8.06
N THR A 220 9.30 -2.11 6.81
CA THR A 220 9.69 -2.92 5.65
C THR A 220 11.09 -3.54 5.78
N ASN A 221 11.98 -2.93 6.56
CA ASN A 221 13.32 -3.45 6.88
C ASN A 221 13.35 -4.42 8.07
N GLY A 222 12.18 -4.81 8.61
CA GLY A 222 12.04 -5.71 9.75
C GLY A 222 12.25 -5.07 11.13
N LYS A 223 12.58 -3.78 11.21
CA LYS A 223 12.67 -3.07 12.51
C LYS A 223 11.30 -2.98 13.16
N ILE A 224 11.24 -3.30 14.45
CA ILE A 224 10.01 -3.21 15.25
C ILE A 224 10.03 -1.93 16.07
N ALA A 225 8.92 -1.20 16.08
CA ALA A 225 8.72 -0.04 16.93
C ALA A 225 7.37 -0.13 17.66
N ASN A 226 7.33 0.38 18.89
CA ASN A 226 6.05 0.57 19.57
C ASN A 226 5.32 1.76 18.94
N ILE A 227 4.02 1.63 18.79
CA ILE A 227 3.18 2.76 18.39
C ILE A 227 3.05 3.70 19.58
N VAL A 228 3.33 4.96 19.37
CA VAL A 228 3.21 6.04 20.37
C VAL A 228 1.96 6.86 20.02
N LYS A 229 1.29 7.36 21.02
CA LYS A 229 0.20 8.33 20.82
C LYS A 229 0.80 9.64 20.30
N GLU A 230 0.13 10.23 19.34
CA GLU A 230 0.53 11.51 18.75
C GLU A 230 0.81 12.55 19.85
N ASN A 231 1.90 13.27 19.70
CA ASN A 231 2.37 14.30 20.64
C ASN A 231 2.67 13.83 22.08
N THR A 232 2.81 12.52 22.30
CA THR A 232 3.21 11.96 23.60
C THR A 232 4.21 10.84 23.39
N ASN A 233 5.15 10.65 24.33
CA ASN A 233 6.03 9.49 24.34
C ASN A 233 5.33 8.22 24.90
N GLN A 234 4.00 8.27 25.07
CA GLN A 234 3.24 7.15 25.63
C GLN A 234 2.93 6.11 24.57
N LYS A 235 3.26 4.85 24.86
CA LYS A 235 2.90 3.72 24.03
C LYS A 235 1.38 3.63 23.87
N TRP A 236 0.93 3.30 22.65
CA TRP A 236 -0.48 3.03 22.44
C TRP A 236 -0.92 1.82 23.24
N CYS A 237 -1.83 2.03 24.16
CA CYS A 237 -2.46 1.02 24.99
C CYS A 237 -3.94 1.35 25.13
N LYS A 238 -4.76 0.33 25.05
CA LYS A 238 -6.22 0.42 25.27
C LYS A 238 -6.65 -0.69 26.20
N THR A 239 -7.83 -0.53 26.78
CA THR A 239 -8.51 -1.55 27.57
C THR A 239 -9.93 -1.73 27.04
N GLY A 240 -10.49 -2.92 27.24
CA GLY A 240 -11.85 -3.24 26.82
C GLY A 240 -11.89 -4.35 25.78
N ARG A 241 -13.07 -4.93 25.61
CA ARG A 241 -13.32 -6.00 24.64
C ARG A 241 -13.19 -5.52 23.19
N LYS A 242 -13.63 -4.28 22.93
CA LYS A 242 -13.55 -3.62 21.64
C LYS A 242 -12.67 -2.38 21.73
N VAL A 243 -11.84 -2.18 20.73
CA VAL A 243 -10.99 -1.00 20.61
C VAL A 243 -11.02 -0.48 19.18
N THR A 244 -10.82 0.83 19.02
CA THR A 244 -10.68 1.47 17.71
C THR A 244 -9.25 1.90 17.47
N PHE A 245 -8.83 1.83 16.21
CA PHE A 245 -7.53 2.27 15.76
C PHE A 245 -7.66 3.00 14.42
N SER A 246 -6.99 4.15 14.29
CA SER A 246 -6.84 4.90 13.05
C SER A 246 -5.36 5.08 12.76
N ILE A 247 -4.99 5.04 11.48
CA ILE A 247 -3.63 5.33 11.06
C ILE A 247 -3.53 6.83 10.85
N GLU A 248 -2.77 7.50 11.70
CA GLU A 248 -2.50 8.94 11.65
C GLU A 248 -1.03 9.23 11.36
N ASP A 249 -0.14 8.30 11.69
CA ASP A 249 1.29 8.40 11.42
C ASP A 249 1.62 7.90 10.02
N PHE A 250 2.12 8.81 9.20
CA PHE A 250 2.58 8.56 7.84
C PHE A 250 3.68 7.49 7.74
N ASN A 251 4.53 7.38 8.76
CA ASN A 251 5.63 6.40 8.76
C ASN A 251 5.16 4.94 8.88
N MET A 252 3.88 4.72 9.19
CA MET A 252 3.30 3.36 9.26
C MET A 252 2.85 2.81 7.90
N LEU A 253 2.86 3.63 6.85
CA LEU A 253 2.41 3.19 5.53
C LEU A 253 3.41 2.25 4.87
N GLY A 254 2.93 1.19 4.24
CA GLY A 254 3.77 0.18 3.58
C GLY A 254 4.43 -0.83 4.53
N GLY A 255 3.92 -0.99 5.75
CA GLY A 255 4.44 -1.95 6.73
C GLY A 255 3.33 -2.78 7.38
N THR A 256 3.62 -3.38 8.51
CA THR A 256 2.69 -4.29 9.22
C THR A 256 2.45 -3.81 10.64
N LEU A 257 1.18 -3.64 11.00
CA LEU A 257 0.73 -3.45 12.36
C LEU A 257 0.50 -4.80 13.02
N VAL A 258 0.98 -4.96 14.25
CA VAL A 258 0.76 -6.14 15.09
C VAL A 258 -0.01 -5.71 16.32
N PHE A 259 -1.25 -6.19 16.44
CA PHE A 259 -2.08 -5.96 17.62
C PHE A 259 -2.04 -7.17 18.54
N TYR A 260 -1.94 -6.91 19.82
CA TYR A 260 -2.00 -7.90 20.89
C TYR A 260 -3.21 -7.60 21.77
N ALA A 261 -4.04 -8.61 22.03
CA ALA A 261 -5.11 -8.55 23.02
C ALA A 261 -4.83 -9.60 24.11
N TYR A 262 -4.76 -9.20 25.36
CA TYR A 262 -4.33 -10.07 26.43
C TYR A 262 -4.93 -9.67 27.78
N VAL A 263 -5.03 -10.64 28.67
CA VAL A 263 -5.36 -10.44 30.07
C VAL A 263 -4.09 -10.48 30.92
N ASN A 264 -3.23 -11.47 30.67
CA ASN A 264 -2.03 -11.74 31.48
C ASN A 264 -0.72 -11.40 30.76
N ASP A 265 -0.50 -11.97 29.56
CA ASP A 265 0.79 -11.89 28.88
C ASP A 265 0.59 -11.69 27.36
N PRO A 266 0.99 -10.53 26.82
CA PRO A 266 0.83 -10.23 25.40
C PRO A 266 1.64 -11.14 24.48
N GLN A 267 2.67 -11.86 24.98
CA GLN A 267 3.48 -12.75 24.14
C GLN A 267 2.89 -14.15 24.02
N GLN A 268 1.96 -14.51 24.91
CA GLN A 268 1.36 -15.86 24.97
C GLN A 268 -0.11 -15.89 24.59
N GLU A 269 -0.74 -14.73 24.45
CA GLU A 269 -2.16 -14.60 24.13
C GLU A 269 -2.38 -14.17 22.67
N ALA A 270 -3.55 -13.63 22.35
CA ALA A 270 -3.92 -13.36 20.97
C ALA A 270 -3.10 -12.23 20.33
N LYS A 271 -2.67 -12.46 19.10
CA LYS A 271 -2.11 -11.43 18.24
C LYS A 271 -2.68 -11.52 16.82
N ILE A 272 -2.68 -10.41 16.11
CA ILE A 272 -3.05 -10.33 14.69
C ILE A 272 -2.12 -9.35 13.97
N ASP A 273 -1.65 -9.75 12.81
CA ASP A 273 -0.82 -8.96 11.92
C ASP A 273 -1.70 -8.37 10.81
N ILE A 274 -1.63 -7.06 10.61
CA ILE A 274 -2.44 -6.36 9.61
C ILE A 274 -1.54 -5.47 8.77
N TRP A 275 -1.61 -5.64 7.44
CA TRP A 275 -0.89 -4.81 6.49
C TRP A 275 -1.43 -3.38 6.48
N VAL A 276 -0.57 -2.39 6.22
CA VAL A 276 -0.94 -0.98 6.11
C VAL A 276 -0.71 -0.53 4.67
N HIS A 277 -1.80 -0.28 3.96
CA HIS A 277 -1.74 0.18 2.58
C HIS A 277 -1.36 1.64 2.46
N TYR A 278 -0.74 2.00 1.33
CA TYR A 278 -0.72 3.36 0.82
C TYR A 278 -2.15 3.80 0.43
N ARG A 279 -2.40 5.10 0.38
CA ARG A 279 -3.74 5.59 0.02
C ARG A 279 -4.10 5.27 -1.43
N TYR A 280 -3.16 5.47 -2.36
CA TYR A 280 -3.29 5.03 -3.76
C TYR A 280 -2.76 3.60 -3.95
N ARG A 281 -3.31 2.66 -3.20
CA ARG A 281 -2.84 1.28 -3.07
C ARG A 281 -2.90 0.43 -4.33
N TYR A 282 -3.63 0.86 -5.35
CA TYR A 282 -3.68 0.19 -6.64
C TYR A 282 -2.61 0.68 -7.62
N LEU A 283 -1.93 1.79 -7.32
CA LEU A 283 -0.78 2.26 -8.07
C LEU A 283 0.50 1.65 -7.49
N ASP A 284 1.19 0.81 -8.25
CA ASP A 284 2.45 0.22 -7.81
C ASP A 284 3.50 1.30 -7.51
N PHE A 285 3.90 1.42 -6.24
CA PHE A 285 4.85 2.44 -5.84
C PHE A 285 6.23 2.29 -6.50
N ASN A 286 6.66 1.07 -6.81
CA ASN A 286 7.93 0.86 -7.51
C ASN A 286 7.89 1.45 -8.92
N THR A 287 6.76 1.28 -9.61
CA THR A 287 6.52 1.88 -10.93
C THR A 287 6.43 3.41 -10.82
N VAL A 288 5.63 3.93 -9.89
CA VAL A 288 5.53 5.39 -9.63
C VAL A 288 6.92 5.98 -9.36
N ASN A 289 7.73 5.35 -8.51
CA ASN A 289 9.07 5.82 -8.16
C ASN A 289 10.05 5.76 -9.35
N LYS A 290 9.96 4.73 -10.19
CA LYS A 290 10.76 4.64 -11.42
C LYS A 290 10.39 5.76 -12.41
N GLU A 291 9.11 5.99 -12.61
CA GLU A 291 8.61 7.07 -13.47
C GLU A 291 8.96 8.45 -12.89
N LEU A 292 8.82 8.64 -11.57
CA LEU A 292 9.25 9.84 -10.86
C LEU A 292 10.72 10.17 -11.13
N LYS A 293 11.63 9.20 -10.98
CA LYS A 293 13.05 9.39 -11.30
C LYS A 293 13.28 9.81 -12.74
N THR A 294 12.45 9.32 -13.66
CA THR A 294 12.50 9.75 -15.05
C THR A 294 12.10 11.22 -15.17
N ARG A 295 11.04 11.68 -14.46
CA ARG A 295 10.61 13.10 -14.48
C ARG A 295 11.66 14.01 -13.86
N LEU A 296 12.28 13.60 -12.77
CA LEU A 296 13.38 14.37 -12.13
C LEU A 296 14.58 14.57 -13.06
N SER A 297 14.93 13.58 -13.87
CA SER A 297 16.02 13.69 -14.85
C SER A 297 15.61 14.30 -16.18
N LYS A 298 14.35 14.17 -16.53
CA LYS A 298 13.73 14.60 -17.81
C LYS A 298 12.37 15.24 -17.53
N PRO A 299 12.31 16.49 -17.06
CA PRO A 299 11.05 17.15 -16.72
C PRO A 299 10.03 17.13 -17.85
N TRP A 300 10.50 17.21 -19.08
CA TRP A 300 9.69 17.18 -20.30
C TRP A 300 8.99 15.82 -20.53
N ALA A 301 9.35 14.76 -19.81
CA ALA A 301 8.71 13.46 -19.94
C ALA A 301 7.33 13.39 -19.24
N ILE A 302 6.87 14.47 -18.60
CA ILE A 302 5.48 14.56 -18.09
C ILE A 302 4.52 14.45 -19.27
N ASP A 303 3.59 13.48 -19.17
CA ASP A 303 2.67 13.13 -20.25
C ASP A 303 1.23 13.06 -19.75
N GLN A 304 0.37 13.90 -20.30
CA GLN A 304 -1.07 13.88 -20.02
C GLN A 304 -1.82 12.76 -20.74
N SER A 305 -1.15 12.02 -21.65
CA SER A 305 -1.79 11.01 -22.51
C SER A 305 -2.99 11.59 -23.30
N GLY A 306 -4.02 10.79 -23.56
CA GLY A 306 -5.23 11.21 -24.30
C GLY A 306 -6.24 12.02 -23.46
N THR A 307 -5.80 12.82 -22.49
CA THR A 307 -6.67 13.62 -21.60
C THR A 307 -6.55 15.11 -21.87
N SER A 308 -7.51 15.90 -21.35
CA SER A 308 -7.52 17.37 -21.42
C SER A 308 -6.76 18.04 -20.27
N LEU A 309 -5.70 17.38 -19.74
CA LEU A 309 -4.91 17.85 -18.60
C LEU A 309 -3.66 18.68 -18.98
N CYS A 310 -3.62 19.23 -20.17
CA CYS A 310 -2.45 19.96 -20.68
C CYS A 310 -2.03 21.15 -19.81
N GLY A 311 -2.97 21.90 -19.25
CA GLY A 311 -2.65 23.00 -18.34
C GLY A 311 -1.99 22.53 -17.07
N ILE A 312 -2.53 21.47 -16.45
CA ILE A 312 -1.92 20.87 -15.24
C ILE A 312 -0.55 20.29 -15.55
N ALA A 313 -0.37 19.67 -16.72
CA ALA A 313 0.94 19.15 -17.14
C ALA A 313 1.99 20.27 -17.25
N CYS A 314 1.60 21.46 -17.77
CA CYS A 314 2.47 22.65 -17.79
C CYS A 314 2.92 23.06 -16.38
N LEU A 315 1.99 23.07 -15.41
CA LEU A 315 2.31 23.44 -14.03
C LEU A 315 3.30 22.47 -13.39
N PHE A 316 3.08 21.16 -13.56
CA PHE A 316 4.01 20.16 -13.03
C PHE A 316 5.35 20.15 -13.75
N TYR A 317 5.37 20.41 -15.06
CA TYR A 317 6.61 20.60 -15.80
C TYR A 317 7.46 21.75 -15.20
N ILE A 318 6.83 22.90 -14.95
CA ILE A 318 7.48 24.05 -14.31
C ILE A 318 7.95 23.69 -12.90
N LEU A 319 7.13 22.99 -12.12
CA LEU A 319 7.48 22.57 -10.76
C LEU A 319 8.70 21.65 -10.76
N VAL A 320 8.71 20.60 -11.60
CA VAL A 320 9.86 19.68 -11.67
C VAL A 320 11.12 20.39 -12.10
N LYS A 321 11.03 21.29 -13.06
CA LYS A 321 12.17 22.06 -13.59
C LYS A 321 12.78 22.96 -12.52
N ASN A 322 11.94 23.64 -11.73
CA ASN A 322 12.38 24.67 -10.79
C ASN A 322 12.60 24.14 -9.35
N ALA A 323 11.85 23.11 -8.94
CA ALA A 323 11.86 22.57 -7.59
C ALA A 323 11.73 21.01 -7.60
N PRO A 324 12.70 20.29 -8.17
CA PRO A 324 12.62 18.84 -8.36
C PRO A 324 12.46 18.06 -7.04
N GLN A 325 13.08 18.52 -5.96
CA GLN A 325 12.97 17.88 -4.65
C GLN A 325 11.58 18.02 -4.04
N ASP A 326 10.94 19.17 -4.24
CA ASP A 326 9.56 19.38 -3.80
C ASP A 326 8.58 18.53 -4.61
N TYR A 327 8.82 18.37 -5.91
CA TYR A 327 8.02 17.45 -6.73
C TYR A 327 8.17 16.00 -6.24
N GLU A 328 9.39 15.54 -5.93
CA GLU A 328 9.63 14.20 -5.40
C GLU A 328 8.86 13.97 -4.07
N ARG A 329 8.94 14.94 -3.16
CA ARG A 329 8.20 14.91 -1.89
C ARG A 329 6.70 14.90 -2.13
N LEU A 330 6.19 15.76 -3.00
CA LEU A 330 4.77 15.88 -3.35
C LEU A 330 4.22 14.57 -3.92
N VAL A 331 4.89 13.96 -4.88
CA VAL A 331 4.49 12.68 -5.48
C VAL A 331 4.42 11.58 -4.41
N THR A 332 5.44 11.49 -3.55
CA THR A 332 5.49 10.51 -2.48
C THR A 332 4.34 10.70 -1.49
N GLU A 333 4.09 11.93 -1.07
CA GLU A 333 2.99 12.24 -0.15
C GLU A 333 1.62 11.96 -0.78
N LEU A 334 1.38 12.36 -2.03
CA LEU A 334 0.14 12.05 -2.73
C LEU A 334 -0.10 10.54 -2.78
N HIS A 335 0.90 9.77 -3.20
CA HIS A 335 0.76 8.31 -3.29
C HIS A 335 0.44 7.68 -1.93
N HIS A 336 1.16 8.07 -0.91
CA HIS A 336 1.08 7.44 0.41
C HIS A 336 -0.16 7.88 1.19
N LYS A 337 -0.40 9.20 1.30
CA LYS A 337 -1.47 9.79 2.12
C LYS A 337 -2.75 10.10 1.34
N GLY A 338 -2.64 10.29 0.03
CA GLY A 338 -3.74 10.81 -0.81
C GLY A 338 -3.83 12.34 -0.84
N SER A 339 -2.93 13.03 -0.14
CA SER A 339 -2.83 14.49 -0.13
C SER A 339 -1.38 14.94 0.04
N ALA A 340 -1.07 16.13 -0.44
CA ALA A 340 0.23 16.76 -0.27
C ALA A 340 0.08 18.27 -0.12
N VAL A 341 1.09 18.95 0.44
CA VAL A 341 1.12 20.39 0.57
C VAL A 341 2.36 20.96 -0.11
N TYR A 342 2.16 21.96 -0.97
CA TYR A 342 3.23 22.72 -1.58
C TYR A 342 2.90 24.21 -1.54
N ASN A 343 3.82 25.06 -1.09
CA ASN A 343 3.62 26.51 -0.88
C ASN A 343 2.37 26.87 -0.07
N GLY A 344 1.99 26.03 0.91
CA GLY A 344 0.76 26.20 1.67
C GLY A 344 -0.53 25.80 0.94
N PHE A 345 -0.41 25.39 -0.33
CA PHE A 345 -1.52 24.88 -1.12
C PHE A 345 -1.67 23.37 -0.91
N THR A 346 -2.83 22.94 -0.44
CA THR A 346 -3.12 21.52 -0.25
C THR A 346 -3.65 20.92 -1.56
N ILE A 347 -3.09 19.81 -1.97
CA ILE A 347 -3.52 19.03 -3.13
C ILE A 347 -4.11 17.72 -2.62
N GLU A 348 -5.38 17.48 -2.92
CA GLU A 348 -6.07 16.21 -2.65
C GLU A 348 -7.24 16.07 -3.63
N PRO A 349 -7.77 14.86 -3.88
CA PRO A 349 -8.97 14.74 -4.71
C PRO A 349 -10.16 15.46 -4.09
N TYR A 350 -11.02 16.02 -4.95
CA TYR A 350 -12.31 16.56 -4.52
C TYR A 350 -13.10 15.49 -3.73
N GLU A 351 -13.80 15.89 -2.68
CA GLU A 351 -14.40 14.94 -1.72
C GLU A 351 -15.26 13.85 -2.40
N ALA A 352 -16.14 14.26 -3.35
CA ALA A 352 -16.98 13.31 -4.06
C ALA A 352 -16.23 12.40 -5.06
N ALA A 353 -14.98 12.74 -5.42
CA ALA A 353 -14.13 11.94 -6.29
C ALA A 353 -13.17 11.01 -5.52
N LYS A 354 -13.01 11.20 -4.21
CA LYS A 354 -12.01 10.48 -3.40
C LYS A 354 -12.10 8.97 -3.55
N ASP A 355 -13.29 8.40 -3.47
CA ASP A 355 -13.46 6.95 -3.57
C ASP A 355 -13.09 6.40 -4.95
N ILE A 356 -13.43 7.11 -6.01
CA ILE A 356 -13.09 6.69 -7.38
C ILE A 356 -11.59 6.79 -7.58
N MET A 357 -10.99 7.91 -7.21
CA MET A 357 -9.57 8.15 -7.45
C MET A 357 -8.68 7.24 -6.62
N TYR A 358 -8.94 7.08 -5.33
CA TYR A 358 -8.14 6.21 -4.46
C TYR A 358 -8.28 4.72 -4.79
N ASN A 359 -9.34 4.34 -5.51
CA ASN A 359 -9.60 2.97 -5.95
C ASN A 359 -9.36 2.77 -7.45
N MET A 360 -8.76 3.74 -8.14
CA MET A 360 -8.45 3.60 -9.56
C MET A 360 -7.44 2.48 -9.81
N ILE A 361 -7.83 1.56 -10.67
CA ILE A 361 -7.02 0.42 -11.10
C ILE A 361 -6.45 0.74 -12.49
N PRO A 362 -5.11 0.77 -12.66
CA PRO A 362 -4.48 1.13 -13.93
C PRO A 362 -4.86 0.21 -15.10
N GLU A 363 -5.19 -1.04 -14.82
CA GLU A 363 -5.58 -2.02 -15.84
C GLU A 363 -7.05 -1.91 -16.25
N SER A 364 -7.84 -1.07 -15.58
CA SER A 364 -9.26 -0.90 -15.90
C SER A 364 -9.47 -0.15 -17.21
N ASP A 365 -10.64 -0.34 -17.81
CA ASP A 365 -11.10 0.39 -19.01
C ASP A 365 -11.40 1.87 -18.74
N LYS A 366 -11.49 2.25 -17.47
CA LYS A 366 -11.67 3.63 -17.02
C LYS A 366 -10.38 4.45 -16.97
N TYR A 367 -9.23 3.76 -16.89
CA TYR A 367 -7.93 4.44 -16.80
C TYR A 367 -7.57 5.11 -18.13
N PRO A 368 -7.01 6.35 -18.13
CA PRO A 368 -6.66 7.07 -19.34
C PRO A 368 -5.65 6.33 -20.22
N ILE A 369 -5.93 6.34 -21.51
CA ILE A 369 -5.08 5.72 -22.53
C ILE A 369 -4.85 6.67 -23.70
N SER A 370 -3.76 6.47 -24.41
CA SER A 370 -3.53 7.01 -25.75
C SER A 370 -3.92 5.97 -26.78
N VAL A 371 -4.54 6.41 -27.85
CA VAL A 371 -4.97 5.54 -28.96
C VAL A 371 -4.31 5.98 -30.28
N ASP A 372 -4.10 5.04 -31.18
CA ASP A 372 -3.67 5.33 -32.54
C ASP A 372 -4.83 5.88 -33.39
N ILE A 373 -4.55 6.17 -34.67
CA ILE A 373 -5.54 6.68 -35.66
C ILE A 373 -6.73 5.73 -35.85
N ASN A 374 -6.57 4.46 -35.54
CA ASN A 374 -7.63 3.44 -35.64
C ASN A 374 -8.39 3.22 -34.31
N GLY A 375 -8.07 4.01 -33.28
CA GLY A 375 -8.68 3.90 -31.96
C GLY A 375 -8.12 2.75 -31.11
N LYS A 376 -7.02 2.10 -31.54
CA LYS A 376 -6.37 1.04 -30.78
C LYS A 376 -5.48 1.64 -29.68
N GLU A 377 -5.54 1.08 -28.49
CA GLU A 377 -4.68 1.45 -27.37
C GLU A 377 -3.20 1.27 -27.75
N VAL A 378 -2.40 2.31 -27.62
CA VAL A 378 -0.95 2.31 -27.83
C VAL A 378 -0.16 2.51 -26.55
N ALA A 379 -0.73 3.22 -25.58
CA ALA A 379 -0.12 3.44 -24.27
C ALA A 379 -1.17 3.76 -23.21
N ARG A 380 -0.86 3.48 -21.96
CA ARG A 380 -1.59 3.99 -20.78
C ARG A 380 -0.84 5.17 -20.20
N MET A 381 -1.60 6.10 -19.64
CA MET A 381 -1.02 7.24 -18.94
C MET A 381 -0.05 6.75 -17.86
N PRO A 382 1.17 7.29 -17.74
CA PRO A 382 2.08 6.91 -16.68
C PRO A 382 1.46 7.13 -15.28
N LEU A 383 1.75 6.23 -14.34
CA LEU A 383 1.13 6.27 -13.00
C LEU A 383 1.45 7.55 -12.24
N VAL A 384 2.69 8.03 -12.34
CA VAL A 384 3.11 9.27 -11.68
C VAL A 384 2.38 10.50 -12.24
N ASP A 385 2.16 10.52 -13.56
CA ASP A 385 1.46 11.63 -14.20
C ASP A 385 -0.03 11.59 -13.89
N TRP A 386 -0.65 10.40 -13.96
CA TRP A 386 -2.04 10.27 -13.54
C TRP A 386 -2.23 10.70 -12.08
N LEU A 387 -1.38 10.21 -11.17
CA LEU A 387 -1.41 10.55 -9.75
C LEU A 387 -1.39 12.07 -9.52
N THR A 388 -0.47 12.77 -10.18
CA THR A 388 -0.29 14.21 -9.97
C THR A 388 -1.33 15.04 -10.72
N LEU A 389 -1.47 14.79 -12.03
CA LEU A 389 -2.31 15.62 -12.90
C LEU A 389 -3.79 15.46 -12.55
N ALA A 390 -4.27 14.21 -12.40
CA ALA A 390 -5.66 13.96 -12.06
C ALA A 390 -6.01 14.46 -10.64
N THR A 391 -5.10 14.30 -9.66
CA THR A 391 -5.36 14.77 -8.30
C THR A 391 -5.48 16.28 -8.24
N LEU A 392 -4.55 17.02 -8.84
CA LEU A 392 -4.64 18.50 -8.85
C LEU A 392 -5.87 18.96 -9.63
N ARG A 393 -6.19 18.33 -10.76
CA ARG A 393 -7.39 18.68 -11.51
C ARG A 393 -8.66 18.38 -10.72
N SER A 394 -8.73 17.26 -10.05
CA SER A 394 -9.85 16.92 -9.17
C SER A 394 -10.01 17.91 -8.03
N HIS A 395 -8.91 18.31 -7.39
CA HIS A 395 -8.90 19.34 -6.35
C HIS A 395 -9.55 20.64 -6.84
N GLU A 396 -9.22 21.07 -8.07
CA GLU A 396 -9.75 22.28 -8.69
C GLU A 396 -11.23 22.16 -9.18
N SER A 397 -11.86 21.00 -9.02
CA SER A 397 -13.27 20.79 -9.41
C SER A 397 -14.26 21.66 -8.65
N THR A 398 -13.87 22.22 -7.52
CA THR A 398 -14.67 23.21 -6.77
C THR A 398 -14.67 24.60 -7.41
N ARG A 399 -13.76 24.83 -8.38
CA ARG A 399 -13.64 26.11 -9.02
C ARG A 399 -14.59 26.25 -10.19
N ARG A 400 -14.82 27.49 -10.61
CA ARG A 400 -15.77 27.82 -11.67
C ARG A 400 -15.29 27.36 -13.02
N LEU A 401 -16.13 26.63 -13.73
CA LEU A 401 -15.85 26.13 -15.06
C LEU A 401 -15.75 27.24 -16.12
N ILE A 402 -16.63 28.26 -16.03
CA ILE A 402 -16.72 29.32 -17.03
C ILE A 402 -15.92 30.55 -16.58
N PRO A 403 -15.00 31.05 -17.42
CA PRO A 403 -14.30 32.30 -17.11
C PRO A 403 -15.32 33.42 -16.92
N VAL A 404 -15.28 34.03 -15.77
CA VAL A 404 -16.17 35.14 -15.47
C VAL A 404 -15.42 36.41 -15.74
N THR A 405 -15.93 37.21 -16.65
CA THR A 405 -15.47 38.59 -16.80
C THR A 405 -15.73 39.34 -15.48
N SER A 406 -14.84 40.25 -15.11
CA SER A 406 -14.89 41.03 -13.87
C SER A 406 -16.20 41.78 -13.62
N SER A 407 -17.06 41.87 -14.63
CA SER A 407 -18.34 42.56 -14.59
C SER A 407 -19.50 41.79 -13.97
N TYR A 408 -19.30 40.54 -13.58
CA TYR A 408 -20.39 39.73 -13.00
C TYR A 408 -20.25 39.60 -11.48
N PRO A 409 -21.35 39.76 -10.71
CA PRO A 409 -21.30 39.63 -9.24
C PRO A 409 -20.86 38.23 -8.80
N PRO A 410 -20.15 38.09 -7.67
CA PRO A 410 -19.56 36.83 -7.24
C PRO A 410 -20.59 35.75 -6.82
N ASP A 411 -21.84 36.09 -6.66
CA ASP A 411 -22.91 35.30 -6.02
C ASP A 411 -23.97 34.72 -6.96
N THR A 412 -23.78 34.80 -8.29
CA THR A 412 -24.77 34.24 -9.23
C THR A 412 -24.60 32.73 -9.41
N THR A 413 -25.68 31.98 -9.27
CA THR A 413 -25.77 30.52 -9.33
C THR A 413 -25.24 29.90 -10.63
N LEU A 414 -25.24 30.61 -11.74
CA LEU A 414 -24.64 30.19 -13.01
C LEU A 414 -23.10 30.05 -12.97
N ARG A 415 -22.47 30.52 -11.89
CA ARG A 415 -21.01 30.53 -11.72
C ARG A 415 -20.48 29.39 -10.89
N GLU A 416 -21.37 28.69 -10.19
CA GLU A 416 -21.02 27.61 -9.27
C GLU A 416 -21.18 26.24 -9.88
N VAL A 417 -20.97 26.12 -11.18
CA VAL A 417 -20.92 24.80 -11.81
C VAL A 417 -19.68 24.09 -11.32
N VAL A 418 -19.86 23.21 -10.37
CA VAL A 418 -18.83 22.32 -9.89
C VAL A 418 -18.52 21.30 -10.98
N THR A 419 -17.30 21.34 -11.47
CA THR A 419 -16.82 20.37 -12.44
C THR A 419 -16.10 19.26 -11.72
N LEU A 420 -16.70 18.08 -11.68
CA LEU A 420 -16.12 16.91 -11.08
C LEU A 420 -15.28 16.15 -12.12
N TYR A 421 -13.95 16.12 -11.92
CA TYR A 421 -13.05 15.26 -12.67
C TYR A 421 -12.48 14.19 -11.72
N SER A 422 -12.81 12.94 -11.99
CA SER A 422 -12.43 11.80 -11.15
C SER A 422 -11.12 11.13 -11.58
N GLY A 423 -10.51 11.58 -12.68
CA GLY A 423 -9.33 10.95 -13.29
C GLY A 423 -9.65 9.75 -14.17
N GLU A 424 -10.93 9.49 -14.45
CA GLU A 424 -11.36 8.46 -15.38
C GLU A 424 -11.10 8.87 -16.84
N ARG A 425 -11.12 7.88 -17.73
CA ARG A 425 -10.97 8.10 -19.17
C ARG A 425 -12.05 9.03 -19.72
N GLU A 426 -11.64 10.00 -20.54
CA GLU A 426 -12.54 10.92 -21.21
C GLU A 426 -13.18 10.25 -22.44
N ASN A 427 -14.48 9.96 -22.35
CA ASN A 427 -15.21 9.27 -23.41
C ASN A 427 -16.18 10.19 -24.19
N SER A 428 -16.37 11.42 -23.72
CA SER A 428 -17.30 12.38 -24.31
C SER A 428 -16.75 13.80 -24.30
N ASN A 429 -17.36 14.68 -25.12
CA ASN A 429 -17.03 16.11 -25.08
C ASN A 429 -17.33 16.74 -23.71
N MET A 430 -18.31 16.21 -22.97
CA MET A 430 -18.64 16.68 -21.63
C MET A 430 -17.54 16.31 -20.64
N ASP A 431 -16.97 15.11 -20.75
CA ASP A 431 -15.83 14.70 -19.92
C ASP A 431 -14.61 15.59 -20.18
N ARG A 432 -14.36 15.89 -21.45
CA ARG A 432 -13.29 16.83 -21.86
C ARG A 432 -13.50 18.22 -21.28
N LEU A 433 -14.72 18.76 -21.35
CA LEU A 433 -15.06 20.04 -20.73
C LEU A 433 -14.85 20.01 -19.21
N ALA A 434 -15.18 18.90 -18.57
CA ALA A 434 -14.96 18.71 -17.14
C ALA A 434 -13.46 18.75 -16.78
N ALA A 435 -12.58 18.29 -17.66
CA ALA A 435 -11.14 18.22 -17.43
C ALA A 435 -10.37 19.49 -17.87
N VAL A 436 -10.93 20.32 -18.74
CA VAL A 436 -10.26 21.52 -19.29
C VAL A 436 -9.81 22.49 -18.19
N ASN A 437 -8.60 23.01 -18.36
CA ASN A 437 -8.07 24.09 -17.54
C ASN A 437 -8.32 25.45 -18.21
N TRP A 438 -9.16 26.26 -17.58
CA TRP A 438 -9.48 27.59 -18.08
C TRP A 438 -8.39 28.62 -17.69
N PRO A 439 -8.21 29.71 -18.45
CA PRO A 439 -7.17 30.71 -18.18
C PRO A 439 -7.16 31.23 -16.73
N ASN A 440 -8.33 31.58 -16.19
CA ASN A 440 -8.45 32.06 -14.81
C ASN A 440 -8.07 31.00 -13.76
N MET A 441 -8.32 29.74 -14.04
CA MET A 441 -7.87 28.63 -13.19
C MET A 441 -6.36 28.49 -13.25
N MET A 442 -5.78 28.57 -14.45
CA MET A 442 -4.33 28.52 -14.63
C MET A 442 -3.60 29.65 -13.93
N GLU A 443 -4.10 30.91 -14.06
CA GLU A 443 -3.55 32.06 -13.32
C GLU A 443 -3.53 31.81 -11.81
N HIS A 444 -4.64 31.31 -11.31
CA HIS A 444 -4.79 31.03 -9.89
C HIS A 444 -3.82 29.95 -9.43
N LEU A 445 -3.66 28.87 -10.17
CA LEU A 445 -2.71 27.81 -9.85
C LEU A 445 -1.25 28.28 -9.98
N CYS A 446 -0.94 29.17 -10.91
CA CYS A 446 0.38 29.79 -10.96
C CYS A 446 0.69 30.59 -9.69
N LYS A 447 -0.29 31.32 -9.13
CA LYS A 447 -0.14 32.07 -7.89
C LYS A 447 -0.12 31.15 -6.67
N ASP A 448 -1.17 30.38 -6.47
CA ASP A 448 -1.39 29.67 -5.21
C ASP A 448 -0.58 28.37 -5.12
N PHE A 449 -0.52 27.61 -6.21
CA PHE A 449 0.21 26.36 -6.23
C PHE A 449 1.69 26.54 -6.51
N LEU A 450 2.06 27.22 -7.62
CA LEU A 450 3.46 27.42 -7.97
C LEU A 450 4.14 28.53 -7.14
N GLY A 451 3.36 29.44 -6.53
CA GLY A 451 3.89 30.48 -5.64
C GLY A 451 4.46 31.71 -6.35
N PHE A 452 4.11 31.93 -7.62
CA PHE A 452 4.55 33.14 -8.33
C PHE A 452 3.86 34.38 -7.78
N SER A 453 4.65 35.42 -7.49
CA SER A 453 4.13 36.69 -6.94
C SER A 453 3.42 37.54 -7.98
N ASN A 454 3.91 37.53 -9.19
CA ASN A 454 3.34 38.26 -10.32
C ASN A 454 2.91 37.28 -11.43
N VAL A 455 1.62 37.26 -11.71
CA VAL A 455 1.03 36.43 -12.77
C VAL A 455 0.10 37.31 -13.58
N ASP A 456 0.44 37.49 -14.85
CA ASP A 456 -0.31 38.29 -15.79
C ASP A 456 -0.83 37.44 -16.94
N SER A 457 -2.12 37.57 -17.25
CA SER A 457 -2.78 36.90 -18.36
C SER A 457 -2.87 37.85 -19.56
N ILE A 458 -2.13 37.57 -20.61
CA ILE A 458 -2.01 38.44 -21.78
C ILE A 458 -2.75 37.82 -22.96
N GLY A 459 -3.76 38.51 -23.50
CA GLY A 459 -4.60 38.04 -24.60
C GLY A 459 -5.70 37.05 -24.19
N LEU A 460 -5.58 36.36 -23.09
CA LEU A 460 -6.48 35.26 -22.67
C LEU A 460 -7.86 35.71 -22.21
N SER A 461 -8.00 36.93 -21.73
CA SER A 461 -9.31 37.50 -21.36
C SER A 461 -10.28 37.57 -22.52
N THR A 462 -9.77 37.63 -23.74
CA THR A 462 -10.54 37.65 -24.98
C THR A 462 -10.60 36.29 -25.68
N PHE A 463 -10.13 35.25 -25.03
CA PHE A 463 -10.04 33.90 -25.62
C PHE A 463 -11.33 33.46 -26.35
N LEU A 464 -12.50 33.55 -25.68
CA LEU A 464 -13.78 33.21 -26.30
C LEU A 464 -14.15 34.14 -27.48
N LEU A 465 -13.71 35.40 -27.44
CA LEU A 465 -13.92 36.35 -28.53
C LEU A 465 -12.93 36.12 -29.67
N GLN A 466 -11.70 35.75 -29.37
CA GLN A 466 -10.68 35.41 -30.35
C GLN A 466 -11.09 34.20 -31.18
N GLN A 467 -11.74 33.22 -30.59
CA GLN A 467 -12.33 32.11 -31.34
C GLN A 467 -13.42 32.54 -32.34
N LYS A 468 -14.04 33.71 -32.11
CA LYS A 468 -14.99 34.32 -33.07
C LYS A 468 -14.33 35.01 -34.25
N LYS A 469 -13.01 35.11 -34.31
CA LYS A 469 -12.26 35.74 -35.40
C LYS A 469 -12.51 35.19 -36.78
N ARG A 470 -13.23 34.10 -36.93
CA ARG A 470 -13.20 33.28 -38.12
C ARG A 470 -14.61 33.07 -38.67
N PRO A 471 -14.88 33.27 -39.91
CA PRO A 471 -14.25 34.00 -41.03
C PRO A 471 -14.86 35.40 -41.30
N ILE A 472 -15.81 35.88 -40.51
CA ILE A 472 -16.55 37.14 -40.84
C ILE A 472 -16.01 38.37 -40.09
N GLY A 473 -15.38 38.18 -38.93
CA GLY A 473 -14.88 39.26 -38.08
C GLY A 473 -13.37 39.50 -38.10
N GLY A 474 -12.61 38.67 -38.85
CA GLY A 474 -11.15 38.64 -38.80
C GLY A 474 -10.48 40.00 -39.01
N ARG A 475 -10.92 40.77 -39.98
CA ARG A 475 -10.32 42.09 -40.30
C ARG A 475 -10.55 43.15 -39.24
N ILE A 476 -11.72 43.18 -38.59
CA ILE A 476 -12.00 44.13 -37.51
C ILE A 476 -11.26 43.74 -36.25
N TYR A 477 -11.12 42.46 -36.04
CA TYR A 477 -10.47 41.91 -34.86
C TYR A 477 -8.95 42.08 -34.94
N ASP A 478 -8.34 41.85 -36.09
CA ASP A 478 -6.91 42.09 -36.32
C ASP A 478 -6.53 43.57 -36.13
N PHE A 479 -7.47 44.48 -36.29
CA PHE A 479 -7.30 45.89 -36.02
C PHE A 479 -7.41 46.24 -34.53
N LEU A 480 -8.26 45.55 -33.75
CA LEU A 480 -8.53 45.87 -32.35
C LEU A 480 -7.65 45.07 -31.37
N PHE A 481 -7.21 43.90 -31.76
CA PHE A 481 -6.46 42.99 -30.89
C PHE A 481 -5.29 42.41 -31.68
N ASN A 482 -4.26 43.22 -31.82
CA ASN A 482 -3.05 42.85 -32.54
C ASN A 482 -2.38 41.67 -31.79
N THR A 483 -2.61 40.43 -32.26
CA THR A 483 -1.86 39.26 -31.80
C THR A 483 -0.54 39.23 -32.56
N ASP A 484 0.24 40.28 -32.38
CA ASP A 484 1.41 40.50 -33.16
C ASP A 484 2.56 39.61 -32.71
N LEU A 485 3.42 39.34 -33.68
CA LEU A 485 4.73 38.76 -33.47
C LEU A 485 5.55 39.53 -32.38
N GLU A 486 5.17 40.77 -32.07
CA GLU A 486 5.70 41.55 -30.93
C GLU A 486 5.50 40.84 -29.58
N HIS A 487 4.36 40.18 -29.37
CA HIS A 487 4.17 39.38 -28.17
C HIS A 487 5.22 38.26 -28.00
N LEU A 488 5.66 37.66 -29.12
CA LEU A 488 6.75 36.68 -29.05
C LEU A 488 8.08 37.32 -28.65
N GLN A 489 8.35 38.55 -29.06
CA GLN A 489 9.55 39.27 -28.62
C GLN A 489 9.49 39.59 -27.14
N ASP A 490 8.33 40.03 -26.65
CA ASP A 490 8.10 40.30 -25.23
C ASP A 490 8.24 39.03 -24.38
N MET A 491 7.68 37.92 -24.90
CA MET A 491 7.84 36.61 -24.26
C MET A 491 9.29 36.15 -24.21
N GLU A 492 10.04 36.25 -25.32
CA GLU A 492 11.47 35.90 -25.34
C GLU A 492 12.27 36.74 -24.36
N LYS A 493 12.02 38.06 -24.34
CA LYS A 493 12.68 38.96 -23.38
C LYS A 493 12.36 38.56 -21.93
N ALA A 494 11.10 38.36 -21.59
CA ALA A 494 10.68 37.95 -20.27
C ALA A 494 11.26 36.57 -19.87
N TYR A 495 11.30 35.63 -20.80
CA TYR A 495 11.91 34.32 -20.59
C TYR A 495 13.42 34.42 -20.28
N GLN A 496 14.14 35.27 -21.01
CA GLN A 496 15.56 35.54 -20.75
C GLN A 496 15.81 36.24 -19.39
N GLU A 497 14.80 37.00 -18.90
CA GLU A 497 14.78 37.58 -17.55
C GLU A 497 14.38 36.57 -16.45
N GLY A 498 14.12 35.31 -16.80
CA GLY A 498 13.81 34.22 -15.87
C GLY A 498 12.32 33.95 -15.65
N ALA A 499 11.42 34.61 -16.37
CA ALA A 499 9.99 34.35 -16.27
C ALA A 499 9.64 32.94 -16.81
N GLN A 500 8.61 32.33 -16.22
CA GLN A 500 7.95 31.16 -16.80
C GLN A 500 6.74 31.60 -17.62
N ILE A 501 6.54 30.98 -18.78
CA ILE A 501 5.51 31.43 -19.72
C ILE A 501 4.71 30.23 -20.20
N ILE A 502 3.40 30.26 -19.97
CA ILE A 502 2.46 29.22 -20.37
C ILE A 502 1.58 29.77 -21.49
N MET A 503 1.71 29.20 -22.68
CA MET A 503 0.95 29.64 -23.87
C MET A 503 -0.32 28.82 -24.03
N MET A 504 -1.39 29.48 -24.44
CA MET A 504 -2.60 28.82 -24.92
C MET A 504 -2.65 28.91 -26.44
N ILE A 505 -2.76 27.76 -27.09
CA ILE A 505 -2.75 27.63 -28.55
C ILE A 505 -3.90 26.74 -29.04
N ASP A 506 -4.16 26.78 -30.33
CA ASP A 506 -4.84 25.69 -31.03
C ASP A 506 -3.79 24.64 -31.43
N MET A 507 -4.08 23.35 -31.21
CA MET A 507 -3.16 22.24 -31.55
C MET A 507 -2.74 22.24 -33.02
N GLN A 508 -3.55 22.82 -33.91
CA GLN A 508 -3.21 22.94 -35.32
C GLN A 508 -1.93 23.76 -35.55
N MET A 509 -1.52 24.63 -34.61
CA MET A 509 -0.21 25.29 -34.67
C MET A 509 0.93 24.29 -34.81
N LEU A 510 0.84 23.15 -34.15
CA LEU A 510 1.90 22.15 -34.10
C LEU A 510 2.05 21.40 -35.45
N GLU A 511 1.06 21.52 -36.32
CA GLU A 511 1.04 20.94 -37.67
C GLU A 511 1.21 21.99 -38.78
N ASP A 512 1.49 23.24 -38.42
CA ASP A 512 1.46 24.40 -39.32
C ASP A 512 0.09 24.58 -40.00
N GLY A 513 -0.96 24.15 -39.31
CA GLY A 513 -2.33 24.27 -39.76
C GLY A 513 -2.94 25.63 -39.43
N VAL A 514 -4.04 25.95 -40.06
CA VAL A 514 -4.82 27.17 -39.83
C VAL A 514 -6.18 26.76 -39.29
N SER A 515 -6.58 27.31 -38.15
CA SER A 515 -7.84 26.96 -37.51
C SER A 515 -8.94 27.94 -37.90
N TYR A 516 -10.08 27.44 -38.36
CA TYR A 516 -11.21 28.26 -38.84
C TYR A 516 -12.56 27.91 -38.21
N SER A 517 -12.63 26.91 -37.33
CA SER A 517 -13.90 26.36 -36.86
C SER A 517 -14.24 26.75 -35.42
N TYR A 518 -15.53 27.07 -35.19
CA TYR A 518 -16.08 27.22 -33.81
C TYR A 518 -16.11 25.91 -33.02
N ALA A 519 -16.21 24.77 -33.71
CA ALA A 519 -16.22 23.46 -33.05
C ALA A 519 -14.87 23.14 -32.38
N ASP A 520 -13.78 23.74 -32.89
CA ASP A 520 -12.42 23.50 -32.42
C ASP A 520 -12.15 24.16 -31.06
N LEU A 521 -13.02 25.10 -30.63
CA LEU A 521 -12.87 25.82 -29.36
C LEU A 521 -12.63 24.91 -28.15
N PHE A 522 -13.29 23.77 -28.13
CA PHE A 522 -13.27 22.83 -26.96
C PHE A 522 -12.50 21.56 -27.25
N THR A 523 -12.10 21.31 -28.48
CA THR A 523 -11.48 20.05 -28.90
C THR A 523 -10.01 20.19 -29.25
N THR A 524 -9.57 21.40 -29.67
CA THR A 524 -8.22 21.67 -30.16
C THR A 524 -7.41 22.66 -29.33
N SER A 525 -8.02 23.33 -28.31
CA SER A 525 -7.28 24.21 -27.40
C SER A 525 -6.25 23.44 -26.60
N HIS A 526 -5.03 23.98 -26.49
CA HIS A 526 -3.92 23.31 -25.83
C HIS A 526 -3.02 24.30 -25.10
N TRP A 527 -2.52 23.86 -23.92
CA TRP A 527 -1.54 24.59 -23.14
C TRP A 527 -0.15 23.99 -23.37
N ILE A 528 0.84 24.88 -23.58
CA ILE A 528 2.26 24.55 -23.73
C ILE A 528 3.11 25.50 -22.88
N VAL A 529 4.34 25.09 -22.53
CA VAL A 529 5.29 25.99 -21.84
C VAL A 529 6.32 26.48 -22.87
N TYR A 530 6.47 27.78 -22.97
CA TYR A 530 7.49 28.42 -23.82
C TYR A 530 8.88 28.21 -23.20
N GLU A 531 9.83 27.78 -24.03
CA GLU A 531 11.19 27.43 -23.63
C GLU A 531 12.26 28.24 -24.42
N GLY A 532 11.90 29.44 -24.86
CA GLY A 532 12.83 30.36 -25.51
C GLY A 532 13.27 29.92 -26.94
N GLY A 533 14.35 30.50 -27.37
CA GLY A 533 14.94 30.17 -28.66
C GLY A 533 14.20 30.76 -29.89
N LEU A 534 13.51 31.87 -29.70
CA LEU A 534 12.75 32.54 -30.73
C LEU A 534 13.59 32.89 -31.96
N LYS A 535 13.08 32.55 -33.13
CA LYS A 535 13.64 32.92 -34.45
C LYS A 535 12.54 33.33 -35.39
N PHE A 536 12.72 34.45 -36.03
CA PHE A 536 11.92 34.89 -37.17
C PHE A 536 12.65 34.52 -38.46
N LEU A 537 11.94 33.96 -39.41
CA LEU A 537 12.51 33.40 -40.64
C LEU A 537 11.78 33.93 -41.86
N ASP A 538 12.50 34.12 -42.97
CA ASP A 538 11.92 34.40 -44.30
C ASP A 538 11.34 33.11 -44.93
N ASN A 539 10.82 33.21 -46.14
CA ASN A 539 10.30 32.06 -46.91
C ASN A 539 11.37 30.99 -47.19
N LYS A 540 12.65 31.39 -47.22
CA LYS A 540 13.78 30.49 -47.48
C LYS A 540 14.32 29.84 -46.18
N GLY A 541 13.79 30.24 -45.02
CA GLY A 541 14.24 29.76 -43.74
C GLY A 541 15.47 30.52 -43.18
N ASN A 542 15.85 31.64 -43.76
CA ASN A 542 16.91 32.49 -43.24
C ASN A 542 16.37 33.36 -42.10
N ARG A 543 17.19 33.59 -41.09
CA ARG A 543 16.84 34.44 -39.94
C ARG A 543 16.68 35.90 -40.41
N VAL A 544 15.59 36.54 -39.99
CA VAL A 544 15.31 37.96 -40.22
C VAL A 544 15.20 38.69 -38.88
N ASN A 545 15.74 39.91 -38.83
CA ASN A 545 15.64 40.75 -37.63
C ASN A 545 14.40 41.68 -37.71
N ASP A 546 13.92 41.93 -38.89
CA ASP A 546 12.74 42.74 -39.13
C ASP A 546 11.49 41.82 -39.07
N ILE A 547 10.66 42.06 -38.09
CA ILE A 547 9.49 41.24 -37.80
C ILE A 547 8.45 41.30 -38.92
N ASP A 548 8.36 42.44 -39.66
CA ASP A 548 7.43 42.62 -40.77
C ASP A 548 7.80 41.77 -41.99
N LYS A 549 9.08 41.36 -42.04
CA LYS A 549 9.59 40.47 -43.09
C LYS A 549 9.48 39.01 -42.73
N ALA A 550 9.11 38.69 -41.48
CA ALA A 550 8.94 37.32 -41.03
C ALA A 550 7.80 36.63 -41.81
N LYS A 551 8.08 35.40 -42.23
CA LYS A 551 7.09 34.51 -42.88
C LYS A 551 6.88 33.24 -42.04
N LYS A 552 7.83 32.94 -41.18
CA LYS A 552 7.82 31.78 -40.30
C LYS A 552 8.39 32.15 -38.93
N VAL A 553 7.95 31.46 -37.92
CA VAL A 553 8.47 31.57 -36.54
C VAL A 553 8.90 30.21 -36.03
N SER A 554 9.91 30.18 -35.17
CA SER A 554 10.41 28.99 -34.50
C SER A 554 10.76 29.34 -33.08
N PHE A 555 10.39 28.49 -32.14
CA PHE A 555 10.75 28.56 -30.71
C PHE A 555 10.70 27.18 -30.08
N ASN A 556 11.31 27.02 -28.91
CA ASN A 556 11.24 25.80 -28.15
C ASN A 556 10.03 25.85 -27.21
N PHE A 557 9.41 24.70 -26.94
CA PHE A 557 8.29 24.60 -26.02
C PHE A 557 8.15 23.17 -25.50
N PHE A 558 7.58 23.04 -24.31
CA PHE A 558 7.18 21.75 -23.73
C PHE A 558 5.75 21.42 -24.13
N THR A 559 5.52 20.18 -24.55
CA THR A 559 4.20 19.60 -24.79
C THR A 559 4.25 18.07 -24.77
N TRP A 560 3.21 17.40 -24.29
CA TRP A 560 2.93 15.96 -24.35
C TRP A 560 4.11 15.00 -24.09
N GLY A 561 4.97 15.30 -23.15
CA GLY A 561 6.11 14.42 -22.85
C GLY A 561 7.26 14.49 -23.85
N TYR A 562 7.29 15.50 -24.72
CA TYR A 562 8.35 15.70 -25.70
C TYR A 562 9.42 16.66 -25.21
N GLU A 563 10.67 16.33 -25.52
CA GLU A 563 11.81 17.20 -25.22
C GLU A 563 11.65 18.55 -25.92
N PRO A 564 11.78 19.70 -25.21
CA PRO A 564 11.58 21.02 -25.79
C PRO A 564 12.60 21.38 -26.87
N THR A 565 13.78 20.74 -26.84
CA THR A 565 14.83 20.95 -27.81
C THR A 565 14.64 20.09 -29.04
N THR A 566 14.67 20.70 -30.22
CA THR A 566 14.46 19.99 -31.46
C THR A 566 15.70 19.23 -31.92
N HIS A 567 15.59 17.92 -32.09
CA HIS A 567 16.55 17.12 -32.83
C HIS A 567 16.09 16.99 -34.30
N THR A 568 17.02 17.13 -35.22
CA THR A 568 16.76 16.99 -36.65
C THR A 568 17.44 15.75 -37.18
N ASP A 569 16.70 14.87 -37.89
CA ASP A 569 17.31 13.75 -38.60
C ASP A 569 18.04 14.21 -39.87
N GLU A 570 18.75 13.29 -40.51
CA GLU A 570 19.50 13.54 -41.74
C GLU A 570 18.61 13.99 -42.92
N LYS A 571 17.29 13.77 -42.82
CA LYS A 571 16.29 14.18 -43.84
C LYS A 571 15.60 15.51 -43.49
N GLY A 572 16.03 16.16 -42.39
CA GLY A 572 15.44 17.40 -41.94
C GLY A 572 14.12 17.24 -41.15
N HIS A 573 13.74 16.01 -40.78
CA HIS A 573 12.60 15.78 -39.91
C HIS A 573 13.00 16.05 -38.48
N ILE A 574 12.08 16.63 -37.72
CA ILE A 574 12.27 16.93 -36.32
C ILE A 574 11.65 15.80 -35.52
N TYR A 575 12.44 15.22 -34.68
CA TYR A 575 12.01 14.20 -33.72
C TYR A 575 12.20 14.72 -32.30
N ASN A 576 11.13 14.68 -31.55
CA ASN A 576 11.22 14.72 -30.09
C ASN A 576 10.96 13.31 -29.58
N GLY A 577 11.93 12.45 -29.70
CA GLY A 577 11.99 11.14 -29.09
C GLY A 577 10.95 10.10 -29.49
N THR A 578 9.89 10.44 -30.24
CA THR A 578 8.86 9.50 -30.73
C THR A 578 8.27 9.90 -32.08
N THR A 579 7.68 8.95 -32.76
CA THR A 579 7.10 9.04 -34.12
C THR A 579 5.86 9.93 -34.25
N ASN A 580 5.72 10.98 -33.46
CA ASN A 580 4.54 11.81 -33.53
C ASN A 580 4.58 12.75 -34.73
N VAL A 581 3.47 12.80 -35.46
CA VAL A 581 3.26 13.55 -36.70
C VAL A 581 3.35 15.05 -36.45
N PHE A 582 3.05 15.50 -35.22
CA PHE A 582 2.83 16.91 -34.87
C PHE A 582 4.09 17.80 -34.83
N LEU A 583 5.27 17.24 -34.78
CA LEU A 583 6.49 18.03 -34.61
C LEU A 583 7.45 17.89 -35.80
N ARG A 584 6.91 17.62 -36.98
CA ARG A 584 7.71 17.48 -38.22
C ARG A 584 8.25 18.80 -38.74
N ASN A 585 7.64 19.93 -38.36
CA ASN A 585 8.05 21.25 -38.83
C ASN A 585 8.92 21.97 -37.80
N LYS A 586 10.10 22.45 -38.25
CA LYS A 586 11.01 23.29 -37.45
C LYS A 586 10.41 24.63 -37.07
N PHE A 587 9.32 25.01 -37.71
CA PHE A 587 8.75 26.33 -37.64
C PHE A 587 7.28 26.27 -38.07
N VAL A 588 6.53 27.24 -37.64
CA VAL A 588 5.17 27.49 -38.09
C VAL A 588 5.15 28.75 -38.95
N SER A 589 4.26 28.80 -39.97
CA SER A 589 4.02 30.00 -40.72
C SER A 589 3.46 31.12 -39.85
N VAL A 590 3.73 32.36 -40.20
CA VAL A 590 3.15 33.51 -39.48
C VAL A 590 1.63 33.49 -39.55
N GLU A 591 1.05 32.97 -40.61
CA GLU A 591 -0.40 32.81 -40.77
C GLU A 591 -0.94 31.77 -39.75
N SER A 592 -0.31 30.58 -39.67
CA SER A 592 -0.64 29.56 -38.69
C SER A 592 -0.53 30.12 -37.29
N PHE A 593 0.60 30.74 -36.94
CA PHE A 593 0.79 31.33 -35.63
C PHE A 593 -0.32 32.33 -35.27
N LYS A 594 -0.55 33.33 -36.10
CA LYS A 594 -1.58 34.35 -35.88
C LYS A 594 -2.99 33.78 -35.73
N SER A 595 -3.29 32.70 -36.44
CA SER A 595 -4.61 32.07 -36.40
C SER A 595 -4.81 31.11 -35.21
N THR A 596 -3.74 30.60 -34.60
CA THR A 596 -3.75 29.53 -33.59
C THR A 596 -3.22 29.95 -32.23
N PHE A 597 -2.62 31.14 -32.10
CA PHE A 597 -2.17 31.68 -30.81
C PHE A 597 -3.30 32.44 -30.13
N TYR A 598 -3.58 32.09 -28.88
CA TYR A 598 -4.67 32.71 -28.09
C TYR A 598 -4.21 33.65 -26.99
N GLY A 599 -2.94 33.58 -26.61
CA GLY A 599 -2.38 34.37 -25.55
C GLY A 599 -1.50 33.52 -24.61
N TYR A 600 -1.08 34.12 -23.51
CA TYR A 600 -0.18 33.46 -22.58
C TYR A 600 -0.34 33.97 -21.16
N ILE A 601 0.13 33.18 -20.21
CA ILE A 601 0.30 33.54 -18.81
C ILE A 601 1.79 33.77 -18.56
N LEU A 602 2.12 34.93 -18.05
CA LEU A 602 3.46 35.35 -17.66
C LEU A 602 3.60 35.23 -16.13
N CYS A 603 4.58 34.47 -15.66
CA CYS A 603 4.81 34.20 -14.26
C CYS A 603 6.22 34.68 -13.84
N LYS A 604 6.28 35.56 -12.81
CA LYS A 604 7.52 36.14 -12.24
C LYS A 604 7.60 35.97 -10.74
#